data_b4008e504062214db43cb25c2c49a58c
#
_entry.id   b4008e504062214db43cb25c2c49a58c
#
_cell.length_a   1.000
_cell.length_b   1.000
_cell.length_c   1.000
_cell.angle_alpha   90.00
_cell.angle_beta   90.00
_cell.angle_gamma   90.00
#
_symmetry.space_group_name_H-M   'P 1'
#
loop_
_entity.id
_entity.type
_entity.pdbx_description
1 polymer ?
#
loop_
_entity_poly.entity_id
_entity_poly.type
_entity_poly.pdbx_seq_one_letter_code
_entity_poly.pdbx_strand_id
1 'polypeptide(L)'
;EKNGHGLEVFQKLSPLEKLQEFTLMNLRLTQGLDLSRLKEETGLERAEAYRDKDLKLLEDEGLLTITPTHLIPTFEGRLRLNGLIAFLLKEAFLQ
;
A
#
# COMPACT_ATOMS: atom_id res chain seq x y z
N GLU A 1 -13.32 4.66 28.77
CA GLU A 1 -13.24 4.35 28.10
C GLU A 1 -12.95 4.25 27.73
N LYS A 2 -13.19 4.50 28.16
CA LYS A 2 -13.03 4.13 27.53
C LYS A 2 -12.61 3.90 27.08
N ASN A 3 -12.66 4.02 27.68
CA ASN A 3 -12.30 3.59 26.92
C ASN A 3 -12.00 3.29 26.50
N GLY A 4 -12.20 3.48 27.03
CA GLY A 4 -11.96 3.11 26.46
C GLY A 4 -11.88 3.03 25.90
N HIS A 5 -12.40 3.25 25.96
CA HIS A 5 -12.22 3.26 25.23
C HIS A 5 -11.65 3.40 24.29
N GLY A 6 -11.64 3.84 24.25
CA GLY A 6 -10.94 4.41 23.11
C GLY A 6 -10.01 3.44 22.42
N LEU A 7 -9.46 2.59 23.15
CA LEU A 7 -8.58 1.54 22.62
C LEU A 7 -9.26 0.67 21.59
N GLU A 8 -10.53 0.45 21.79
CA GLU A 8 -11.26 -0.40 20.88
C GLU A 8 -11.38 0.23 19.50
N VAL A 9 -11.40 1.55 19.45
CA VAL A 9 -11.46 2.24 18.18
C VAL A 9 -10.21 1.95 17.36
N PHE A 10 -9.05 1.96 18.00
CA PHE A 10 -7.81 1.69 17.29
C PHE A 10 -7.79 0.28 16.74
N GLN A 11 -8.38 -0.63 17.45
CA GLN A 11 -8.36 -2.02 17.05
C GLN A 11 -9.32 -2.33 15.93
N LYS A 12 -10.15 -1.36 15.58
CA LYS A 12 -11.20 -1.59 14.60
C LYS A 12 -10.94 -0.91 13.28
N LEU A 13 -9.68 -0.72 12.96
CA LEU A 13 -9.34 -0.22 11.64
C LEU A 13 -9.87 -1.18 10.60
N SER A 14 -10.54 -0.65 9.59
CA SER A 14 -11.04 -1.46 8.50
C SER A 14 -9.85 -1.99 7.68
N PRO A 15 -10.05 -3.06 6.91
CA PRO A 15 -8.99 -3.53 6.03
C PRO A 15 -8.49 -2.44 5.08
N LEU A 16 -9.39 -1.56 4.67
CA LEU A 16 -9.04 -0.46 3.78
C LEU A 16 -8.10 0.52 4.46
N GLU A 17 -8.39 0.87 5.71
CA GLU A 17 -7.53 1.77 6.46
C GLU A 17 -6.17 1.15 6.73
N LYS A 18 -6.15 -0.14 7.02
CA LYS A 18 -4.89 -0.85 7.22
C LYS A 18 -4.06 -0.84 5.96
N LEU A 19 -4.71 -1.01 4.81
CA LEU A 19 -4.02 -1.00 3.53
C LEU A 19 -3.41 0.36 3.25
N GLN A 20 -4.16 1.43 3.51
CA GLN A 20 -3.67 2.77 3.30
C GLN A 20 -2.42 3.03 4.13
N GLU A 21 -2.49 2.69 5.41
CA GLU A 21 -1.37 2.91 6.31
C GLU A 21 -0.17 2.06 5.94
N PHE A 22 -0.40 0.80 5.64
CA PHE A 22 0.66 -0.11 5.25
C PHE A 22 1.38 0.40 4.00
N THR A 23 0.62 0.84 3.00
CA THR A 23 1.19 1.32 1.75
C THR A 23 2.00 2.59 1.97
N LEU A 24 1.46 3.53 2.76
CA LEU A 24 2.16 4.77 3.05
C LEU A 24 3.51 4.53 3.71
N MET A 25 3.57 3.55 4.61
CA MET A 25 4.80 3.30 5.35
C MET A 25 5.79 2.45 4.59
N ASN A 26 5.31 1.48 3.85
CA ASN A 26 6.21 0.47 3.30
C ASN A 26 6.77 0.80 1.92
N LEU A 27 6.06 1.55 1.09
CA LEU A 27 6.62 1.97 -0.19
C LEU A 27 7.77 2.93 -0.03
N ARG A 28 7.92 3.54 1.13
CA ARG A 28 9.02 4.47 1.40
C ARG A 28 10.32 3.76 1.75
N LEU A 29 10.25 2.47 2.04
CA LEU A 29 11.43 1.72 2.44
C LEU A 29 12.35 1.49 1.24
N THR A 30 13.65 1.43 1.51
CA THR A 30 14.63 1.20 0.46
C THR A 30 14.37 -0.08 -0.31
N GLN A 31 14.03 -1.15 0.41
CA GLN A 31 13.74 -2.43 -0.22
C GLN A 31 12.33 -2.48 -0.81
N GLY A 32 11.53 -1.46 -0.60
CA GLY A 32 10.18 -1.43 -1.11
C GLY A 32 9.19 -2.13 -0.22
N LEU A 33 7.99 -2.33 -0.74
CA LEU A 33 6.89 -2.93 -0.01
C LEU A 33 6.95 -4.45 -0.13
N ASP A 34 7.02 -5.13 1.01
CA ASP A 34 7.10 -6.59 1.08
C ASP A 34 5.71 -7.18 0.99
N LEU A 35 5.47 -8.01 -0.03
CA LEU A 35 4.16 -8.59 -0.26
C LEU A 35 3.76 -9.63 0.78
N SER A 36 4.73 -10.29 1.40
CA SER A 36 4.44 -11.20 2.50
C SER A 36 3.88 -10.44 3.69
N ARG A 37 4.48 -9.30 3.99
CA ARG A 37 4.00 -8.47 5.09
C ARG A 37 2.64 -7.86 4.79
N LEU A 38 2.39 -7.55 3.52
CA LEU A 38 1.08 -7.08 3.12
C LEU A 38 0.01 -8.06 3.56
N LYS A 39 0.22 -9.33 3.26
CA LYS A 39 -0.74 -10.37 3.63
C LYS A 39 -0.87 -10.49 5.15
N GLU A 40 0.26 -10.45 5.85
CA GLU A 40 0.26 -10.61 7.31
C GLU A 40 -0.43 -9.45 8.01
N GLU A 41 -0.20 -8.23 7.55
CA GLU A 41 -0.68 -7.06 8.27
C GLU A 41 -2.06 -6.61 7.84
N THR A 42 -2.43 -6.83 6.57
CA THR A 42 -3.74 -6.41 6.08
C THR A 42 -4.68 -7.55 5.78
N GLY A 43 -4.14 -8.77 5.65
CA GLY A 43 -4.94 -9.92 5.26
C GLY A 43 -5.26 -9.96 3.78
N LEU A 44 -4.68 -9.07 2.98
CA LEU A 44 -4.98 -8.97 1.55
C LEU A 44 -3.85 -9.49 0.70
N GLU A 45 -4.20 -10.13 -0.41
CA GLU A 45 -3.24 -10.49 -1.43
C GLU A 45 -2.97 -9.29 -2.31
N ARG A 46 -1.88 -9.35 -3.09
CA ARG A 46 -1.53 -8.23 -3.96
C ARG A 46 -2.70 -7.85 -4.90
N ALA A 47 -3.34 -8.84 -5.50
CA ALA A 47 -4.41 -8.58 -6.45
C ALA A 47 -5.64 -7.96 -5.78
N GLU A 48 -5.81 -8.21 -4.49
CA GLU A 48 -6.92 -7.62 -3.74
C GLU A 48 -6.59 -6.20 -3.28
N ALA A 49 -5.32 -5.95 -3.01
CA ALA A 49 -4.88 -4.65 -2.49
C ALA A 49 -4.69 -3.63 -3.60
N TYR A 50 -4.10 -4.05 -4.71
CA TYR A 50 -3.78 -3.15 -5.81
C TYR A 50 -4.19 -3.79 -7.11
N ARG A 51 -4.72 -2.98 -8.03
CA ARG A 51 -5.12 -3.51 -9.33
C ARG A 51 -3.90 -3.86 -10.16
N ASP A 52 -3.94 -5.04 -10.77
CA ASP A 52 -2.83 -5.46 -11.61
C ASP A 52 -2.58 -4.48 -12.75
N LYS A 53 -3.63 -3.93 -13.33
CA LYS A 53 -3.44 -2.99 -14.44
C LYS A 53 -2.78 -1.69 -13.98
N ASP A 54 -3.04 -1.27 -12.74
CA ASP A 54 -2.40 -0.08 -12.19
C ASP A 54 -0.92 -0.35 -11.93
N LEU A 55 -0.62 -1.53 -11.38
CA LEU A 55 0.77 -1.91 -11.15
C LEU A 55 1.53 -1.99 -12.46
N LYS A 56 0.91 -2.58 -13.48
CA LYS A 56 1.55 -2.71 -14.78
C LYS A 56 1.78 -1.34 -15.42
N LEU A 57 0.83 -0.44 -15.28
CA LEU A 57 0.99 0.90 -15.80
C LEU A 57 2.16 1.60 -15.15
N LEU A 58 2.28 1.50 -13.84
CA LEU A 58 3.39 2.11 -13.12
C LEU A 58 4.72 1.49 -13.53
N GLU A 59 4.73 0.19 -13.75
CA GLU A 59 5.93 -0.49 -14.22
C GLU A 59 6.31 -0.01 -15.62
N ASP A 60 5.32 0.08 -16.52
CA ASP A 60 5.55 0.53 -17.89
C ASP A 60 6.04 1.98 -17.93
N GLU A 61 5.58 2.79 -16.98
CA GLU A 61 6.02 4.19 -16.89
C GLU A 61 7.38 4.35 -16.25
N GLY A 62 7.97 3.26 -15.78
CA GLY A 62 9.28 3.31 -15.15
C GLY A 62 9.25 3.85 -13.73
N LEU A 63 8.10 3.79 -13.07
CA LEU A 63 7.96 4.32 -11.71
C LEU A 63 8.03 3.24 -10.65
N LEU A 64 7.79 1.99 -11.02
CA LEU A 64 7.73 0.89 -10.07
C LEU A 64 8.38 -0.35 -10.66
N THR A 65 9.11 -1.08 -9.81
CA THR A 65 9.65 -2.39 -10.17
C THR A 65 8.83 -3.44 -9.41
N ILE A 66 8.32 -4.43 -10.12
CA ILE A 66 7.50 -5.46 -9.55
C ILE A 66 8.27 -6.77 -9.54
N THR A 67 8.46 -7.34 -8.36
CA THR A 67 9.07 -8.66 -8.23
C THR A 67 8.05 -9.59 -7.60
N PRO A 68 8.31 -10.91 -7.59
CA PRO A 68 7.37 -11.85 -6.95
C PRO A 68 7.14 -11.57 -5.47
N THR A 69 8.07 -10.87 -4.80
CA THR A 69 7.99 -10.66 -3.36
C THR A 69 7.86 -9.20 -2.96
N HIS A 70 8.16 -8.25 -3.86
CA HIS A 70 8.21 -6.84 -3.49
C HIS A 70 7.66 -5.94 -4.57
N LEU A 71 7.21 -4.76 -4.15
CA LEU A 71 6.89 -3.64 -5.03
C LEU A 71 7.88 -2.53 -4.68
N ILE A 72 8.79 -2.22 -5.59
CA ILE A 72 9.91 -1.32 -5.30
C ILE A 72 9.84 -0.10 -6.21
N PRO A 73 9.61 1.09 -5.64
CA PRO A 73 9.65 2.31 -6.47
C PRO A 73 11.03 2.50 -7.07
N THR A 74 11.06 2.91 -8.32
CA THR A 74 12.30 3.28 -8.98
C THR A 74 12.73 4.65 -8.48
N PHE A 75 13.89 5.12 -8.94
CA PHE A 75 14.32 6.48 -8.61
C PHE A 75 13.24 7.50 -9.01
N GLU A 76 12.73 7.38 -10.22
CA GLU A 76 11.65 8.26 -10.68
C GLU A 76 10.41 8.13 -9.84
N GLY A 77 10.08 6.89 -9.46
CA GLY A 77 8.93 6.65 -8.60
C GLY A 77 9.09 7.28 -7.24
N ARG A 78 10.31 7.29 -6.70
CA ARG A 78 10.56 7.89 -5.40
C ARG A 78 10.43 9.41 -5.46
N LEU A 79 10.80 10.02 -6.58
CA LEU A 79 10.60 11.45 -6.76
C LEU A 79 9.12 11.82 -6.79
N ARG A 80 8.26 10.87 -7.13
CA ARG A 80 6.82 11.08 -7.23
C ARG A 80 6.06 10.19 -6.27
N LEU A 81 6.67 9.89 -5.15
CA LEU A 81 6.14 8.86 -4.26
C LEU A 81 4.72 9.15 -3.79
N ASN A 82 4.43 10.39 -3.41
CA ASN A 82 3.08 10.72 -2.96
C ASN A 82 2.04 10.49 -4.05
N GLY A 83 2.36 10.88 -5.28
CA GLY A 83 1.46 10.65 -6.40
C GLY A 83 1.30 9.17 -6.71
N LEU A 84 2.39 8.42 -6.60
CA LEU A 84 2.35 6.98 -6.84
C LEU A 84 1.46 6.28 -5.81
N ILE A 85 1.61 6.65 -4.56
CA ILE A 85 0.78 6.07 -3.49
C ILE A 85 -0.68 6.43 -3.70
N ALA A 86 -0.95 7.68 -4.01
CA ALA A 86 -2.32 8.12 -4.26
C ALA A 86 -2.94 7.36 -5.43
N PHE A 87 -2.16 7.13 -6.47
CA PHE A 87 -2.64 6.39 -7.63
C PHE A 87 -3.00 4.95 -7.27
N LEU A 88 -2.14 4.28 -6.50
CA LEU A 88 -2.39 2.91 -6.10
C LEU A 88 -3.61 2.78 -5.19
N LEU A 89 -3.85 3.78 -4.36
CA LEU A 89 -4.92 3.75 -3.39
C LEU A 89 -6.16 4.52 -3.82
N LYS A 90 -6.21 4.97 -5.07
CA LYS A 90 -7.29 5.86 -5.49
C LYS A 90 -8.68 5.30 -5.24
N GLU A 91 -8.85 4.01 -5.39
CA GLU A 91 -10.16 3.42 -5.13
C GLU A 91 -10.46 3.36 -3.65
N ALA A 92 -9.43 3.17 -2.84
CA ALA A 92 -9.60 3.20 -1.40
C ALA A 92 -10.06 4.57 -0.94
N PHE A 93 -9.50 5.63 -1.54
CA PHE A 93 -9.87 6.98 -1.17
C PHE A 93 -11.26 7.37 -1.67
N LEU A 94 -11.70 6.76 -2.74
CA LEU A 94 -13.01 7.08 -3.30
C LEU A 94 -14.14 6.39 -2.57
N GLN A 95 -13.84 5.43 -1.75
CA GLN A 95 -14.85 4.75 -0.97
C GLN A 95 -14.94 5.31 0.43
#